data_e40b71dcc92f4425340c11d47898e6df
#
_entry.id   e40b71dcc92f4425340c11d47898e6df
#
_cell.length_a   1.000
_cell.length_b   1.000
_cell.length_c   1.000
_cell.angle_alpha   90.00
_cell.angle_beta   90.00
_cell.angle_gamma   90.00
#
_symmetry.space_group_name_H-M   'P 1'
#
loop_
_entity.id
_entity.type
_entity.pdbx_description
1 polymer ?
#
loop_
_entity_poly.entity_id
_entity_poly.type
_entity_poly.pdbx_seq_one_letter_code
_entity_poly.pdbx_strand_id
1 'polypeptide(L)'
;MIHINEEVARCLLCADAPCGQKVARALRALRFDNLWTASELFRELNEEELLAAEKACIHYDKPIRISELAKAVPTKLATPNLPSLELNFCDMVCENPFFLASSAICTNYEMVARALEAGWAGVFYKTICKQDIREVSPRFDAVRKEGTPFVGFRNMEQLSENPYTEDFDILHRLKLNYPSKIIIASIMGQTEEEWIELAKMAEDAGCDAVELNFSCPQMRLTGLGSDIGQNPELILFYTSFVKEAVKIPVIPKMTPNIMSMTSPSLACFYAGASGISAINTIKSITMSHDAEVSEKKTVSGYSGKAVKPIALRMIYEMTGNPLLHKAGIEKHMDISGIGGIETWRDALEFIQLGCRNVQVCTAVMQYGYRIIDDLILGLKHYMAERGIVELKKLVGEELKNIVLPSDLDRDTMVFPKIDRDKCIGCGRCYISCADGGHQAITFGEDRKPRIVGTKCVGCHLCRLVCPTGAIGQAKRMPKPQKSDR
;
A
#
# COMPACT_ATOMS: atom_id res chain seq x y z
N MET A 1 11.83 -19.98 21.35
CA MET A 1 11.65 -19.84 19.89
C MET A 1 11.45 -18.36 19.58
N ILE A 2 12.22 -17.80 18.65
CA ILE A 2 12.14 -16.38 18.29
C ILE A 2 10.88 -16.13 17.43
N HIS A 3 10.20 -15.02 17.67
CA HIS A 3 9.11 -14.56 16.82
C HIS A 3 9.66 -13.60 15.77
N ILE A 4 9.82 -14.10 14.54
CA ILE A 4 10.49 -13.36 13.45
C ILE A 4 9.89 -11.96 13.29
N ASN A 5 8.59 -11.85 13.17
CA ASN A 5 7.92 -10.57 12.90
C ASN A 5 8.09 -9.55 14.05
N GLU A 6 8.05 -10.00 15.30
CA GLU A 6 8.24 -9.11 16.46
C GLU A 6 9.69 -8.65 16.58
N GLU A 7 10.65 -9.56 16.39
CA GLU A 7 12.05 -9.22 16.49
C GLU A 7 12.49 -8.30 15.35
N VAL A 8 12.06 -8.60 14.11
CA VAL A 8 12.34 -7.76 12.94
C VAL A 8 11.64 -6.40 13.04
N ALA A 9 10.45 -6.33 13.68
CA ALA A 9 9.77 -5.06 13.91
C ALA A 9 10.60 -4.07 14.74
N ARG A 10 11.49 -4.55 15.60
CA ARG A 10 12.42 -3.72 16.38
C ARG A 10 13.58 -3.17 15.55
N CYS A 11 13.90 -3.79 14.41
CA CYS A 11 15.03 -3.37 13.58
C CYS A 11 14.75 -1.99 12.97
N LEU A 12 15.69 -1.06 13.12
CA LEU A 12 15.58 0.31 12.60
C LEU A 12 15.87 0.42 11.10
N LEU A 13 16.36 -0.67 10.47
CA LEU A 13 16.80 -0.68 9.06
C LEU A 13 17.78 0.45 8.75
N CYS A 14 18.82 0.57 9.59
CA CYS A 14 19.79 1.67 9.58
C CYS A 14 20.38 1.93 8.19
N ALA A 15 20.64 3.21 7.90
CA ALA A 15 21.56 3.60 6.83
C ALA A 15 22.99 3.22 7.27
N ASP A 16 23.86 2.89 6.31
CA ASP A 16 25.26 2.46 6.59
C ASP A 16 25.35 1.41 7.70
N ALA A 17 24.51 0.41 7.59
CA ALA A 17 24.17 -0.54 8.64
C ALA A 17 25.42 -1.11 9.36
N PRO A 18 25.58 -0.84 10.67
CA PRO A 18 26.73 -1.35 11.45
C PRO A 18 26.82 -2.88 11.45
N CYS A 19 25.69 -3.56 11.30
CA CYS A 19 25.62 -5.02 11.19
C CYS A 19 26.04 -5.56 9.80
N GLY A 20 26.52 -4.71 8.90
CA GLY A 20 26.87 -5.07 7.53
C GLY A 20 25.68 -5.06 6.56
N GLN A 21 25.95 -4.66 5.32
CA GLN A 21 24.92 -4.45 4.29
C GLN A 21 24.10 -5.71 3.96
N LYS A 22 24.76 -6.88 3.92
CA LYS A 22 24.09 -8.17 3.63
C LYS A 22 23.08 -8.53 4.72
N VAL A 23 23.47 -8.40 5.99
CA VAL A 23 22.58 -8.62 7.14
C VAL A 23 21.43 -7.62 7.15
N ALA A 24 21.73 -6.35 6.94
CA ALA A 24 20.71 -5.30 6.87
C ALA A 24 19.67 -5.56 5.76
N ARG A 25 20.13 -6.04 4.59
CA ARG A 25 19.25 -6.44 3.48
C ARG A 25 18.41 -7.67 3.86
N ALA A 26 18.98 -8.68 4.53
CA ALA A 26 18.24 -9.84 5.01
C ALA A 26 17.15 -9.46 6.04
N LEU A 27 17.47 -8.58 7.00
CA LEU A 27 16.51 -8.07 7.97
C LEU A 27 15.41 -7.23 7.30
N ARG A 28 15.76 -6.43 6.30
CA ARG A 28 14.77 -5.68 5.50
C ARG A 28 13.86 -6.65 4.73
N ALA A 29 14.41 -7.65 4.07
CA ALA A 29 13.63 -8.68 3.37
C ALA A 29 12.62 -9.36 4.32
N LEU A 30 13.02 -9.72 5.54
CA LEU A 30 12.10 -10.23 6.56
C LEU A 30 11.01 -9.22 6.93
N ARG A 31 11.35 -7.94 7.07
CA ARG A 31 10.39 -6.88 7.40
C ARG A 31 9.32 -6.73 6.32
N PHE A 32 9.67 -6.93 5.07
CA PHE A 32 8.78 -6.83 3.91
C PHE A 32 8.21 -8.18 3.46
N ASP A 33 8.27 -9.19 4.35
CA ASP A 33 7.72 -10.54 4.13
C ASP A 33 8.32 -11.27 2.91
N ASN A 34 9.58 -10.96 2.60
CA ASN A 34 10.34 -11.57 1.51
C ASN A 34 11.28 -12.63 2.10
N LEU A 35 10.72 -13.77 2.52
CA LEU A 35 11.43 -14.84 3.19
C LEU A 35 12.50 -15.50 2.31
N TRP A 36 12.30 -15.56 0.99
CA TRP A 36 13.24 -16.17 0.05
C TRP A 36 14.55 -15.42 0.00
N THR A 37 14.49 -14.09 -0.23
CA THR A 37 15.69 -13.24 -0.23
C THR A 37 16.41 -13.27 1.12
N ALA A 38 15.67 -13.24 2.23
CA ALA A 38 16.26 -13.37 3.56
C ALA A 38 16.98 -14.72 3.74
N SER A 39 16.34 -15.81 3.31
CA SER A 39 16.93 -17.17 3.36
C SER A 39 18.22 -17.26 2.54
N GLU A 40 18.24 -16.70 1.34
CA GLU A 40 19.43 -16.70 0.47
C GLU A 40 20.58 -15.91 1.10
N LEU A 41 20.30 -14.71 1.59
CA LEU A 41 21.30 -13.85 2.20
C LEU A 41 21.89 -14.43 3.49
N PHE A 42 21.06 -15.03 4.34
CA PHE A 42 21.54 -15.66 5.58
C PHE A 42 22.36 -16.93 5.33
N ARG A 43 22.09 -17.70 4.26
CA ARG A 43 22.90 -18.88 3.90
C ARG A 43 24.32 -18.53 3.48
N GLU A 44 24.56 -17.33 3.01
CA GLU A 44 25.88 -16.83 2.62
C GLU A 44 26.72 -16.35 3.81
N LEU A 45 26.18 -16.39 5.03
CA LEU A 45 26.83 -15.90 6.25
C LEU A 45 27.11 -17.07 7.21
N ASN A 46 28.30 -17.07 7.78
CA ASN A 46 28.68 -18.03 8.82
C ASN A 46 28.24 -17.53 10.22
N GLU A 47 28.36 -18.40 11.23
CA GLU A 47 27.91 -18.07 12.60
C GLU A 47 28.73 -16.93 13.24
N GLU A 48 30.01 -16.82 12.93
CA GLU A 48 30.88 -15.76 13.41
C GLU A 48 30.45 -14.38 12.86
N GLU A 49 30.16 -14.31 11.56
CA GLU A 49 29.64 -13.10 10.91
C GLU A 49 28.28 -12.67 11.47
N LEU A 50 27.38 -13.62 11.73
CA LEU A 50 26.07 -13.33 12.32
C LEU A 50 26.19 -12.81 13.75
N LEU A 51 27.07 -13.39 14.57
CA LEU A 51 27.35 -12.93 15.93
C LEU A 51 28.05 -11.57 15.95
N ALA A 52 28.98 -11.33 15.03
CA ALA A 52 29.61 -10.02 14.87
C ALA A 52 28.61 -8.94 14.50
N ALA A 53 27.71 -9.24 13.57
CA ALA A 53 26.62 -8.34 13.17
C ALA A 53 25.65 -8.02 14.33
N GLU A 54 25.34 -9.02 15.15
CA GLU A 54 24.51 -8.85 16.35
C GLU A 54 25.16 -7.94 17.37
N LYS A 55 26.47 -8.10 17.63
CA LYS A 55 27.25 -7.22 18.52
C LYS A 55 27.35 -5.77 18.01
N ALA A 56 27.39 -5.59 16.70
CA ALA A 56 27.46 -4.29 16.05
C ALA A 56 26.09 -3.56 16.01
N CYS A 57 25.01 -4.19 16.45
CA CYS A 57 23.66 -3.58 16.43
C CYS A 57 23.62 -2.36 17.37
N ILE A 58 23.07 -1.23 16.85
CA ILE A 58 22.96 0.01 17.61
C ILE A 58 21.89 0.00 18.71
N HIS A 59 21.10 -1.05 18.82
CA HIS A 59 20.28 -1.33 19.99
C HIS A 59 21.13 -1.92 21.11
N TYR A 60 22.03 -1.10 21.68
CA TYR A 60 23.10 -1.53 22.60
C TYR A 60 22.60 -2.26 23.84
N ASP A 61 21.43 -1.87 24.36
CA ASP A 61 20.77 -2.46 25.53
C ASP A 61 20.06 -3.78 25.20
N LYS A 62 19.58 -3.91 23.97
CA LYS A 62 18.87 -5.09 23.49
C LYS A 62 19.08 -5.27 22.00
N PRO A 63 20.24 -5.78 21.54
CA PRO A 63 20.52 -6.01 20.14
C PRO A 63 19.44 -6.86 19.44
N ILE A 64 19.30 -6.71 18.13
CA ILE A 64 18.47 -7.60 17.31
C ILE A 64 19.14 -8.98 17.29
N ARG A 65 18.40 -10.02 17.61
CA ARG A 65 18.89 -11.41 17.69
C ARG A 65 19.06 -12.00 16.30
N ILE A 66 20.07 -11.53 15.58
CA ILE A 66 20.32 -11.84 14.16
C ILE A 66 20.59 -13.32 13.95
N SER A 67 21.40 -13.93 14.83
CA SER A 67 21.74 -15.36 14.76
C SER A 67 20.51 -16.25 14.96
N GLU A 68 19.60 -15.89 15.86
CA GLU A 68 18.36 -16.63 16.06
C GLU A 68 17.38 -16.43 14.90
N LEU A 69 17.30 -15.23 14.31
CA LEU A 69 16.52 -14.96 13.11
C LEU A 69 17.00 -15.80 11.92
N ALA A 70 18.31 -15.84 11.68
CA ALA A 70 18.89 -16.65 10.62
C ALA A 70 18.56 -18.15 10.77
N LYS A 71 18.61 -18.69 12.00
CA LYS A 71 18.22 -20.09 12.32
C LYS A 71 16.72 -20.36 12.18
N ALA A 72 15.89 -19.33 12.35
CA ALA A 72 14.43 -19.45 12.26
C ALA A 72 13.87 -19.35 10.83
N VAL A 73 14.65 -18.80 9.89
CA VAL A 73 14.27 -18.69 8.49
C VAL A 73 14.48 -20.07 7.80
N PRO A 74 13.52 -20.56 6.99
CA PRO A 74 13.66 -21.83 6.29
C PRO A 74 14.89 -21.85 5.38
N THR A 75 15.74 -22.87 5.51
CA THR A 75 17.01 -22.99 4.77
C THR A 75 16.87 -23.56 3.36
N LYS A 76 15.74 -24.17 3.04
CA LYS A 76 15.47 -24.84 1.75
C LYS A 76 14.23 -24.25 1.09
N LEU A 77 14.32 -23.01 0.67
CA LEU A 77 13.36 -22.48 -0.29
C LEU A 77 13.95 -22.73 -1.69
N ALA A 78 13.19 -23.42 -2.54
CA ALA A 78 13.59 -23.61 -3.93
C ALA A 78 13.73 -22.25 -4.60
N THR A 79 14.80 -22.05 -5.35
CA THR A 79 14.99 -20.86 -6.21
C THR A 79 14.44 -21.21 -7.60
N PRO A 80 13.12 -20.99 -7.85
CA PRO A 80 12.55 -21.22 -9.16
C PRO A 80 13.04 -20.13 -10.13
N ASN A 81 12.94 -20.39 -11.42
CA ASN A 81 13.07 -19.31 -12.41
C ASN A 81 12.03 -18.24 -12.12
N LEU A 82 12.49 -17.03 -11.83
CA LEU A 82 11.63 -15.94 -11.46
C LEU A 82 10.92 -15.37 -12.70
N PRO A 83 9.58 -15.26 -12.69
CA PRO A 83 8.82 -14.75 -13.82
C PRO A 83 9.03 -13.23 -14.02
N SER A 84 8.71 -12.75 -15.22
CA SER A 84 8.61 -11.31 -15.48
C SER A 84 7.41 -10.70 -14.74
N LEU A 85 7.57 -9.44 -14.28
CA LEU A 85 6.47 -8.62 -13.75
C LEU A 85 5.95 -7.62 -14.79
N GLU A 86 6.38 -7.73 -16.03
CA GLU A 86 5.94 -6.85 -17.12
C GLU A 86 4.42 -6.92 -17.31
N LEU A 87 3.81 -5.76 -17.50
CA LEU A 87 2.38 -5.61 -17.79
C LEU A 87 2.11 -4.30 -18.53
N ASN A 88 0.90 -4.19 -19.11
CA ASN A 88 0.42 -2.95 -19.72
C ASN A 88 -0.48 -2.18 -18.75
N PHE A 89 -0.29 -0.86 -18.71
CA PHE A 89 -1.15 0.10 -18.04
C PHE A 89 -1.43 1.29 -18.96
N CYS A 90 -2.66 1.51 -19.34
CA CYS A 90 -3.08 2.56 -20.29
C CYS A 90 -2.25 2.54 -21.58
N ASP A 91 -2.05 1.35 -22.17
CA ASP A 91 -1.24 1.09 -23.36
C ASP A 91 0.29 1.34 -23.20
N MET A 92 0.75 1.67 -21.98
CA MET A 92 2.17 1.78 -21.64
C MET A 92 2.70 0.45 -21.14
N VAL A 93 3.86 0.01 -21.67
CA VAL A 93 4.55 -1.19 -21.22
C VAL A 93 5.35 -0.85 -19.96
N CYS A 94 5.01 -1.47 -18.85
CA CYS A 94 5.64 -1.28 -17.55
C CYS A 94 6.49 -2.50 -17.19
N GLU A 95 7.77 -2.32 -16.83
CA GLU A 95 8.68 -3.40 -16.45
C GLU A 95 8.27 -4.16 -15.16
N ASN A 96 7.51 -3.49 -14.32
CA ASN A 96 6.90 -4.03 -13.10
C ASN A 96 5.70 -3.14 -12.67
N PRO A 97 4.83 -3.58 -11.74
CA PRO A 97 3.63 -2.84 -11.37
C PRO A 97 3.85 -1.69 -10.37
N PHE A 98 5.07 -1.41 -9.92
CA PHE A 98 5.33 -0.51 -8.81
C PHE A 98 5.73 0.89 -9.28
N PHE A 99 4.92 1.88 -8.88
CA PHE A 99 5.12 3.30 -9.20
C PHE A 99 5.21 4.13 -7.92
N LEU A 100 5.88 5.29 -8.00
CA LEU A 100 5.76 6.31 -6.96
C LEU A 100 4.46 7.10 -7.13
N ALA A 101 3.74 7.32 -6.01
CA ALA A 101 2.57 8.17 -6.00
C ALA A 101 2.94 9.65 -6.03
N SER A 102 2.13 10.46 -6.70
CA SER A 102 2.24 11.92 -6.68
C SER A 102 2.19 12.47 -5.26
N SER A 103 3.34 12.89 -4.74
CA SER A 103 3.52 13.31 -3.34
C SER A 103 4.91 13.90 -3.09
N ALA A 104 5.25 14.18 -1.83
CA ALA A 104 6.56 14.67 -1.39
C ALA A 104 7.78 13.81 -1.79
N ILE A 105 7.57 12.56 -2.17
CA ILE A 105 8.67 11.65 -2.55
C ILE A 105 9.12 11.79 -4.01
N CYS A 106 8.54 12.70 -4.78
CA CYS A 106 8.82 12.88 -6.21
C CYS A 106 8.61 14.34 -6.62
N THR A 107 9.36 15.28 -5.99
CA THR A 107 9.20 16.72 -6.15
C THR A 107 10.34 17.36 -6.95
N ASN A 108 11.41 16.64 -7.24
CA ASN A 108 12.55 17.15 -7.98
C ASN A 108 13.24 16.04 -8.77
N TYR A 109 14.17 16.45 -9.63
CA TYR A 109 14.90 15.55 -10.52
C TYR A 109 15.67 14.46 -9.77
N GLU A 110 16.43 14.83 -8.74
CA GLU A 110 17.34 13.92 -8.02
C GLU A 110 16.55 12.84 -7.25
N MET A 111 15.41 13.19 -6.68
CA MET A 111 14.54 12.24 -5.99
C MET A 111 13.97 11.21 -6.95
N VAL A 112 13.45 11.66 -8.08
CA VAL A 112 12.87 10.76 -9.10
C VAL A 112 13.95 9.90 -9.74
N ALA A 113 15.09 10.48 -10.13
CA ALA A 113 16.22 9.75 -10.72
C ALA A 113 16.66 8.57 -9.80
N ARG A 114 16.91 8.86 -8.52
CA ARG A 114 17.27 7.82 -7.53
C ARG A 114 16.22 6.72 -7.40
N ALA A 115 14.94 7.05 -7.51
CA ALA A 115 13.89 6.05 -7.47
C ALA A 115 13.89 5.16 -8.71
N LEU A 116 14.00 5.75 -9.90
CA LEU A 116 14.05 5.01 -11.17
C LEU A 116 15.28 4.11 -11.24
N GLU A 117 16.43 4.58 -10.78
CA GLU A 117 17.68 3.81 -10.64
C GLU A 117 17.56 2.67 -9.63
N ALA A 118 16.78 2.84 -8.57
CA ALA A 118 16.50 1.79 -7.61
C ALA A 118 15.60 0.66 -8.17
N GLY A 119 14.91 0.87 -9.31
CA GLY A 119 14.08 -0.16 -9.97
C GLY A 119 12.57 0.14 -9.99
N TRP A 120 12.13 1.33 -9.57
CA TRP A 120 10.74 1.75 -9.76
C TRP A 120 10.43 1.85 -11.25
N ALA A 121 9.28 1.31 -11.68
CA ALA A 121 8.88 1.29 -13.09
C ALA A 121 8.53 2.68 -13.63
N GLY A 122 8.05 3.53 -12.75
CA GLY A 122 7.68 4.90 -13.11
C GLY A 122 7.25 5.75 -11.91
N VAL A 123 6.81 6.94 -12.23
CA VAL A 123 6.42 7.95 -11.25
C VAL A 123 5.17 8.69 -11.72
N PHE A 124 4.27 8.95 -10.77
CA PHE A 124 3.30 10.04 -10.85
C PHE A 124 3.95 11.24 -10.15
N TYR A 125 4.45 12.20 -10.91
CA TYR A 125 5.18 13.35 -10.38
C TYR A 125 4.30 14.20 -9.46
N LYS A 126 4.91 14.96 -8.54
CA LYS A 126 4.18 15.88 -7.64
C LYS A 126 3.26 16.78 -8.44
N THR A 127 2.01 16.95 -7.97
CA THR A 127 1.00 17.71 -8.72
C THR A 127 1.42 19.14 -9.00
N ILE A 128 1.43 19.51 -10.27
CA ILE A 128 1.82 20.80 -10.82
C ILE A 128 0.59 21.68 -10.96
N CYS A 129 0.70 22.95 -10.59
CA CYS A 129 -0.33 23.95 -10.80
C CYS A 129 0.30 25.31 -11.09
N LYS A 130 -0.51 26.27 -11.57
CA LYS A 130 -0.04 27.66 -11.82
C LYS A 130 -0.05 28.55 -10.58
N GLN A 131 -0.61 28.07 -9.46
CA GLN A 131 -0.72 28.82 -8.22
C GLN A 131 0.63 28.86 -7.48
N ASP A 132 0.92 29.99 -6.81
CA ASP A 132 2.02 30.08 -5.84
C ASP A 132 1.61 29.30 -4.56
N ILE A 133 2.21 28.13 -4.36
CA ILE A 133 1.96 27.25 -3.23
C ILE A 133 2.92 27.61 -2.09
N ARG A 134 2.35 27.83 -0.91
CA ARG A 134 3.12 28.02 0.33
C ARG A 134 2.70 27.02 1.37
N GLU A 135 3.62 26.15 1.68
CA GLU A 135 3.38 25.07 2.62
C GLU A 135 3.48 25.53 4.08
N VAL A 136 2.75 24.83 4.95
CA VAL A 136 2.81 25.03 6.39
C VAL A 136 3.96 24.25 7.01
N SER A 137 4.33 24.59 8.26
CA SER A 137 5.30 23.84 9.05
C SER A 137 4.77 23.68 10.48
N PRO A 138 4.83 22.48 11.08
CA PRO A 138 5.16 21.19 10.46
C PRO A 138 4.08 20.67 9.50
N ARG A 139 4.48 19.92 8.47
CA ARG A 139 3.55 19.37 7.44
C ARG A 139 2.98 18.01 7.81
N PHE A 140 3.71 17.23 8.62
CA PHE A 140 3.43 15.82 8.87
C PHE A 140 3.19 15.52 10.34
N ASP A 141 2.32 14.56 10.57
CA ASP A 141 2.04 14.00 11.89
C ASP A 141 1.71 12.49 11.74
N ALA A 142 1.71 11.72 12.81
CA ALA A 142 1.55 10.28 12.72
C ALA A 142 0.73 9.70 13.87
N VAL A 143 -0.13 8.74 13.52
CA VAL A 143 -0.75 7.84 14.49
C VAL A 143 0.18 6.65 14.70
N ARG A 144 0.74 6.54 15.91
CA ARG A 144 1.71 5.52 16.28
C ARG A 144 1.05 4.32 16.94
N LYS A 145 1.70 3.19 16.83
CA LYS A 145 1.40 1.98 17.57
C LYS A 145 2.71 1.35 18.06
N GLU A 146 2.69 0.66 19.19
CA GLU A 146 3.84 -0.04 19.74
C GLU A 146 4.57 -0.88 18.68
N GLY A 147 5.89 -0.81 18.66
CA GLY A 147 6.75 -1.58 17.74
C GLY A 147 6.74 -1.12 16.29
N THR A 148 6.03 -0.02 15.95
CA THR A 148 6.05 0.58 14.60
C THR A 148 6.26 2.08 14.69
N PRO A 149 6.96 2.71 13.72
CA PRO A 149 7.09 4.18 13.67
C PRO A 149 5.72 4.86 13.61
N PHE A 150 4.84 4.38 12.72
CA PHE A 150 3.44 4.79 12.62
C PHE A 150 2.63 3.77 11.80
N VAL A 151 1.31 3.73 12.02
CA VAL A 151 0.35 2.96 11.23
C VAL A 151 -0.52 3.87 10.35
N GLY A 152 -0.64 5.13 10.73
CA GLY A 152 -1.32 6.17 10.00
C GLY A 152 -0.45 7.41 9.93
N PHE A 153 -0.52 8.12 8.82
CA PHE A 153 0.30 9.27 8.50
C PHE A 153 -0.60 10.43 8.06
N ARG A 154 -0.53 11.51 8.80
CA ARG A 154 -1.24 12.75 8.49
C ARG A 154 -0.36 13.68 7.68
N ASN A 155 -0.91 14.25 6.63
CA ASN A 155 -0.22 15.10 5.68
C ASN A 155 -1.01 16.38 5.40
N MET A 156 -0.37 17.54 5.55
CA MET A 156 -0.91 18.86 5.21
C MET A 156 -0.29 19.44 3.94
N GLU A 157 0.57 18.70 3.28
CA GLU A 157 1.21 19.12 2.04
C GLU A 157 0.20 19.27 0.90
N GLN A 158 0.32 20.32 0.12
CA GLN A 158 -0.57 20.64 -0.98
C GLN A 158 0.02 20.13 -2.31
N LEU A 159 0.49 21.06 -3.15
CA LEU A 159 0.95 20.81 -4.52
C LEU A 159 2.45 21.10 -4.64
N SER A 160 3.00 21.16 -5.86
CA SER A 160 4.37 21.56 -6.06
C SER A 160 4.60 23.01 -5.63
N GLU A 161 5.71 23.28 -4.94
CA GLU A 161 6.17 24.63 -4.59
C GLU A 161 7.07 25.23 -5.67
N ASN A 162 7.47 24.43 -6.67
CA ASN A 162 8.26 24.92 -7.79
C ASN A 162 7.40 25.76 -8.76
N PRO A 163 7.98 26.69 -9.49
CA PRO A 163 7.35 27.25 -10.68
C PRO A 163 6.94 26.12 -11.63
N TYR A 164 5.72 26.14 -12.13
CA TYR A 164 5.21 25.06 -12.99
C TYR A 164 6.09 24.83 -14.25
N THR A 165 6.72 25.87 -14.78
CA THR A 165 7.65 25.75 -15.91
C THR A 165 8.90 24.94 -15.54
N GLU A 166 9.44 25.11 -14.33
CA GLU A 166 10.57 24.34 -13.83
C GLU A 166 10.19 22.85 -13.66
N ASP A 167 8.98 22.56 -13.16
CA ASP A 167 8.49 21.19 -13.04
C ASP A 167 8.43 20.49 -14.41
N PHE A 168 7.95 21.16 -15.46
CA PHE A 168 7.94 20.59 -16.81
C PHE A 168 9.33 20.42 -17.41
N ASP A 169 10.27 21.31 -17.12
CA ASP A 169 11.68 21.14 -17.48
C ASP A 169 12.31 19.92 -16.78
N ILE A 170 11.97 19.70 -15.51
CA ILE A 170 12.38 18.50 -14.76
C ILE A 170 11.81 17.23 -15.42
N LEU A 171 10.52 17.21 -15.75
CA LEU A 171 9.87 16.08 -16.41
C LEU A 171 10.50 15.78 -17.77
N HIS A 172 10.77 16.79 -18.57
CA HIS A 172 11.45 16.66 -19.85
C HIS A 172 12.85 16.01 -19.69
N ARG A 173 13.65 16.51 -18.77
CA ARG A 173 14.98 15.95 -18.46
C ARG A 173 14.90 14.50 -17.96
N LEU A 174 13.93 14.18 -17.12
CA LEU A 174 13.70 12.81 -16.64
C LEU A 174 13.39 11.89 -17.81
N LYS A 175 12.50 12.30 -18.72
CA LYS A 175 12.13 11.46 -19.87
C LYS A 175 13.29 11.26 -20.84
N LEU A 176 14.11 12.27 -21.05
CA LEU A 176 15.33 12.17 -21.88
C LEU A 176 16.33 11.17 -21.28
N ASN A 177 16.56 11.22 -19.96
CA ASN A 177 17.57 10.40 -19.29
C ASN A 177 17.09 8.98 -18.95
N TYR A 178 15.77 8.79 -18.81
CA TYR A 178 15.14 7.49 -18.49
C TYR A 178 14.03 7.16 -19.48
N PRO A 179 14.33 6.98 -20.79
CA PRO A 179 13.32 6.84 -21.85
C PRO A 179 12.44 5.58 -21.70
N SER A 180 12.94 4.52 -21.07
CA SER A 180 12.19 3.28 -20.82
C SER A 180 11.28 3.34 -19.57
N LYS A 181 11.44 4.35 -18.73
CA LYS A 181 10.64 4.52 -17.53
C LYS A 181 9.39 5.34 -17.83
N ILE A 182 8.33 5.07 -17.07
CA ILE A 182 7.05 5.75 -17.24
C ILE A 182 7.01 7.03 -16.38
N ILE A 183 6.91 8.16 -17.02
CA ILE A 183 6.85 9.48 -16.37
C ILE A 183 5.47 10.09 -16.61
N ILE A 184 4.69 10.23 -15.54
CA ILE A 184 3.33 10.75 -15.56
C ILE A 184 3.30 12.10 -14.84
N ALA A 185 2.86 13.15 -15.53
CA ALA A 185 2.66 14.45 -14.92
C ALA A 185 1.32 14.47 -14.17
N SER A 186 1.33 14.73 -12.86
CA SER A 186 0.09 15.03 -12.13
C SER A 186 -0.16 16.53 -12.20
N ILE A 187 -1.36 16.95 -12.59
CA ILE A 187 -1.69 18.37 -12.80
C ILE A 187 -2.97 18.77 -12.08
N MET A 188 -3.13 20.06 -11.78
CA MET A 188 -4.37 20.66 -11.30
C MET A 188 -4.52 22.08 -11.85
N GLY A 189 -5.59 22.32 -12.62
CA GLY A 189 -6.00 23.64 -13.09
C GLY A 189 -7.16 24.20 -12.26
N GLN A 190 -7.36 25.51 -12.33
CA GLN A 190 -8.52 26.20 -11.77
C GLN A 190 -9.62 26.43 -12.81
N THR A 191 -9.22 26.68 -14.04
CA THR A 191 -10.13 26.89 -15.19
C THR A 191 -9.89 25.83 -16.25
N GLU A 192 -10.82 25.72 -17.17
CA GLU A 192 -10.71 24.81 -18.33
C GLU A 192 -9.40 25.06 -19.10
N GLU A 193 -9.08 26.33 -19.36
CA GLU A 193 -7.89 26.71 -20.09
C GLU A 193 -6.61 26.26 -19.35
N GLU A 194 -6.56 26.40 -18.02
CA GLU A 194 -5.41 25.94 -17.23
C GLU A 194 -5.23 24.43 -17.28
N TRP A 195 -6.33 23.64 -17.19
CA TRP A 195 -6.28 22.19 -17.32
C TRP A 195 -5.73 21.76 -18.68
N ILE A 196 -6.20 22.39 -19.76
CA ILE A 196 -5.76 22.12 -21.13
C ILE A 196 -4.29 22.52 -21.31
N GLU A 197 -3.90 23.71 -20.86
CA GLU A 197 -2.53 24.20 -21.00
C GLU A 197 -1.53 23.32 -20.27
N LEU A 198 -1.80 22.98 -18.99
CA LEU A 198 -0.91 22.12 -18.21
C LEU A 198 -0.81 20.70 -18.82
N ALA A 199 -1.92 20.17 -19.36
CA ALA A 199 -1.92 18.87 -20.02
C ALA A 199 -1.08 18.87 -21.32
N LYS A 200 -1.15 19.94 -22.12
CA LYS A 200 -0.32 20.12 -23.32
C LYS A 200 1.15 20.27 -22.97
N MET A 201 1.47 21.04 -21.92
CA MET A 201 2.86 21.15 -21.44
C MET A 201 3.40 19.79 -20.99
N ALA A 202 2.58 18.92 -20.37
CA ALA A 202 2.98 17.56 -20.04
C ALA A 202 3.29 16.71 -21.28
N GLU A 203 2.44 16.80 -22.33
CA GLU A 203 2.66 16.13 -23.61
C GLU A 203 3.93 16.66 -24.29
N ASP A 204 4.12 17.96 -24.34
CA ASP A 204 5.30 18.61 -24.94
C ASP A 204 6.59 18.29 -24.19
N ALA A 205 6.54 18.12 -22.86
CA ALA A 205 7.65 17.65 -22.05
C ALA A 205 8.01 16.17 -22.30
N GLY A 206 7.18 15.44 -23.05
CA GLY A 206 7.37 14.03 -23.39
C GLY A 206 6.87 13.06 -22.32
N CYS A 207 6.00 13.49 -21.42
CA CYS A 207 5.37 12.60 -20.45
C CYS A 207 4.58 11.49 -21.13
N ASP A 208 4.58 10.29 -20.53
CA ASP A 208 3.86 9.13 -21.07
C ASP A 208 2.35 9.22 -20.84
N ALA A 209 1.91 9.96 -19.82
CA ALA A 209 0.50 10.20 -19.50
C ALA A 209 0.36 11.46 -18.64
N VAL A 210 -0.90 11.90 -18.47
CA VAL A 210 -1.26 12.98 -17.54
C VAL A 210 -2.26 12.48 -16.50
N GLU A 211 -1.99 12.73 -15.20
CA GLU A 211 -2.93 12.50 -14.09
C GLU A 211 -3.66 13.80 -13.75
N LEU A 212 -4.99 13.76 -13.71
CA LEU A 212 -5.83 14.89 -13.31
C LEU A 212 -6.15 14.78 -11.81
N ASN A 213 -5.57 15.63 -10.99
CA ASN A 213 -5.75 15.56 -9.53
C ASN A 213 -7.07 16.20 -9.09
N PHE A 214 -8.17 15.42 -9.13
CA PHE A 214 -9.50 15.79 -8.62
C PHE A 214 -9.69 15.49 -7.11
N SER A 215 -8.62 15.46 -6.33
CA SER A 215 -8.69 14.81 -5.04
C SER A 215 -7.96 15.50 -3.91
N CYS A 216 -7.25 16.62 -4.16
CA CYS A 216 -6.56 17.33 -3.09
C CYS A 216 -7.54 17.84 -2.01
N PRO A 217 -7.43 17.37 -0.74
CA PRO A 217 -8.40 17.72 0.30
C PRO A 217 -8.17 19.09 0.93
N GLN A 218 -7.09 19.81 0.56
CA GLN A 218 -6.58 20.97 1.31
C GLN A 218 -6.53 22.25 0.49
N MET A 219 -7.29 22.34 -0.60
CA MET A 219 -7.31 23.55 -1.41
C MET A 219 -7.93 24.72 -0.64
N ARG A 220 -7.30 25.90 -0.72
CA ARG A 220 -7.78 27.13 -0.10
C ARG A 220 -9.04 27.67 -0.76
N LEU A 221 -9.23 27.39 -2.06
CA LEU A 221 -10.39 27.82 -2.84
C LEU A 221 -11.42 26.69 -2.92
N THR A 222 -12.69 27.02 -2.77
CA THR A 222 -13.82 26.13 -3.03
C THR A 222 -13.95 25.83 -4.53
N GLY A 223 -14.43 24.63 -4.87
CA GLY A 223 -14.62 24.21 -6.26
C GLY A 223 -13.38 23.60 -6.91
N LEU A 224 -12.31 23.30 -6.14
CA LEU A 224 -11.08 22.66 -6.63
C LEU A 224 -10.79 21.35 -5.89
N GLY A 225 -9.90 20.55 -6.46
CA GLY A 225 -9.43 19.31 -5.84
C GLY A 225 -10.56 18.37 -5.49
N SER A 226 -10.74 18.05 -4.20
CA SER A 226 -11.76 17.10 -3.75
C SER A 226 -13.21 17.52 -4.04
N ASP A 227 -13.47 18.78 -4.30
CA ASP A 227 -14.82 19.26 -4.64
C ASP A 227 -15.19 18.82 -6.07
N ILE A 228 -14.22 18.86 -7.00
CA ILE A 228 -14.38 18.28 -8.35
C ILE A 228 -14.59 16.77 -8.23
N GLY A 229 -13.74 16.07 -7.48
CA GLY A 229 -13.79 14.61 -7.36
C GLY A 229 -15.05 14.05 -6.67
N GLN A 230 -15.84 14.90 -6.03
CA GLN A 230 -17.15 14.55 -5.45
C GLN A 230 -18.32 14.75 -6.42
N ASN A 231 -18.10 15.47 -7.54
CA ASN A 231 -19.14 15.81 -8.50
C ASN A 231 -18.90 15.10 -9.84
N PRO A 232 -19.69 14.07 -10.19
CA PRO A 232 -19.55 13.34 -11.44
C PRO A 232 -19.66 14.21 -12.71
N GLU A 233 -20.45 15.28 -12.68
CA GLU A 233 -20.59 16.19 -13.81
C GLU A 233 -19.30 16.99 -14.06
N LEU A 234 -18.65 17.47 -13.01
CA LEU A 234 -17.37 18.16 -13.12
C LEU A 234 -16.24 17.20 -13.54
N ILE A 235 -16.26 15.97 -13.04
CA ILE A 235 -15.31 14.92 -13.45
C ILE A 235 -15.44 14.67 -14.96
N LEU A 236 -16.67 14.45 -15.44
CA LEU A 236 -16.96 14.24 -16.84
C LEU A 236 -16.49 15.43 -17.68
N PHE A 237 -16.85 16.64 -17.25
CA PHE A 237 -16.54 17.90 -17.93
C PHE A 237 -15.03 18.07 -18.11
N TYR A 238 -14.25 18.18 -17.02
CA TYR A 238 -12.81 18.44 -17.11
C TYR A 238 -12.04 17.29 -17.77
N THR A 239 -12.43 16.04 -17.52
CA THR A 239 -11.77 14.89 -18.13
C THR A 239 -11.97 14.89 -19.66
N SER A 240 -13.16 15.19 -20.15
CA SER A 240 -13.46 15.25 -21.59
C SER A 240 -12.64 16.31 -22.30
N PHE A 241 -12.58 17.52 -21.74
CA PHE A 241 -11.78 18.62 -22.35
C PHE A 241 -10.31 18.30 -22.44
N VAL A 242 -9.74 17.78 -21.35
CA VAL A 242 -8.34 17.39 -21.39
C VAL A 242 -8.12 16.25 -22.38
N LYS A 243 -9.02 15.26 -22.42
CA LYS A 243 -8.90 14.13 -23.35
C LYS A 243 -8.96 14.54 -24.81
N GLU A 244 -9.73 15.57 -25.13
CA GLU A 244 -9.77 16.15 -26.48
C GLU A 244 -8.51 16.96 -26.84
N ALA A 245 -7.85 17.54 -25.83
CA ALA A 245 -6.72 18.45 -26.01
C ALA A 245 -5.37 17.75 -26.18
N VAL A 246 -5.21 16.50 -25.71
CA VAL A 246 -3.94 15.75 -25.75
C VAL A 246 -4.12 14.35 -26.30
N LYS A 247 -3.03 13.77 -26.83
CA LYS A 247 -3.00 12.40 -27.36
C LYS A 247 -2.56 11.37 -26.33
N ILE A 248 -1.77 11.79 -25.33
CA ILE A 248 -1.31 10.92 -24.27
C ILE A 248 -2.48 10.44 -23.41
N PRO A 249 -2.35 9.30 -22.71
CA PRO A 249 -3.34 8.80 -21.75
C PRO A 249 -3.70 9.83 -20.69
N VAL A 250 -5.01 9.94 -20.40
CA VAL A 250 -5.55 10.82 -19.34
C VAL A 250 -6.10 9.97 -18.21
N ILE A 251 -5.65 10.22 -16.98
CA ILE A 251 -5.87 9.40 -15.79
C ILE A 251 -6.39 10.28 -14.65
N PRO A 252 -7.73 10.39 -14.44
CA PRO A 252 -8.27 11.08 -13.26
C PRO A 252 -7.86 10.40 -11.96
N LYS A 253 -7.42 11.21 -10.96
CA LYS A 253 -7.13 10.74 -9.60
C LYS A 253 -8.24 11.09 -8.66
N MET A 254 -8.82 10.04 -8.05
CA MET A 254 -10.06 10.12 -7.32
C MET A 254 -9.86 10.31 -5.81
N THR A 255 -10.78 11.09 -5.21
CA THR A 255 -10.86 11.28 -3.76
C THR A 255 -11.63 10.12 -3.11
N PRO A 256 -11.17 9.62 -1.93
CA PRO A 256 -11.94 8.66 -1.13
C PRO A 256 -13.00 9.33 -0.24
N ASN A 257 -13.10 10.67 -0.26
CA ASN A 257 -13.98 11.43 0.64
C ASN A 257 -15.41 11.50 0.08
N ILE A 258 -15.92 10.36 -0.35
CA ILE A 258 -17.24 10.11 -0.96
C ILE A 258 -17.83 8.82 -0.42
N MET A 259 -19.12 8.62 -0.61
CA MET A 259 -19.82 7.41 -0.17
C MET A 259 -19.52 6.21 -1.07
N SER A 260 -19.47 6.40 -2.39
CA SER A 260 -19.22 5.36 -3.38
C SER A 260 -18.42 5.88 -4.56
N MET A 261 -17.55 5.02 -5.10
CA MET A 261 -16.72 5.27 -6.29
C MET A 261 -17.50 5.01 -7.60
N THR A 262 -18.68 4.41 -7.55
CA THR A 262 -19.41 3.97 -8.75
C THR A 262 -19.72 5.10 -9.71
N SER A 263 -20.39 6.15 -9.24
CA SER A 263 -20.78 7.28 -10.10
C SER A 263 -19.59 8.08 -10.63
N PRO A 264 -18.60 8.45 -9.77
CA PRO A 264 -17.38 9.11 -10.23
C PRO A 264 -16.58 8.30 -11.25
N SER A 265 -16.44 6.99 -11.06
CA SER A 265 -15.71 6.15 -12.01
C SER A 265 -16.43 6.00 -13.36
N LEU A 266 -17.77 5.95 -13.36
CA LEU A 266 -18.55 5.98 -14.59
C LEU A 266 -18.40 7.32 -15.34
N ALA A 267 -18.34 8.44 -14.62
CA ALA A 267 -18.05 9.75 -15.22
C ALA A 267 -16.70 9.76 -15.94
N CYS A 268 -15.65 9.22 -15.32
CA CYS A 268 -14.34 9.04 -15.97
C CYS A 268 -14.43 8.18 -17.23
N PHE A 269 -15.16 7.07 -17.16
CA PHE A 269 -15.34 6.16 -18.29
C PHE A 269 -16.05 6.86 -19.48
N TYR A 270 -17.16 7.54 -19.22
CA TYR A 270 -17.91 8.26 -20.27
C TYR A 270 -17.14 9.46 -20.82
N ALA A 271 -16.25 10.07 -20.04
CA ALA A 271 -15.33 11.11 -20.50
C ALA A 271 -14.19 10.57 -21.39
N GLY A 272 -14.07 9.27 -21.56
CA GLY A 272 -13.01 8.64 -22.34
C GLY A 272 -11.66 8.59 -21.67
N ALA A 273 -11.59 8.64 -20.33
CA ALA A 273 -10.35 8.42 -19.57
C ALA A 273 -9.71 7.09 -19.97
N SER A 274 -8.36 7.07 -19.99
CA SER A 274 -7.59 5.86 -20.30
C SER A 274 -7.48 4.93 -19.06
N GLY A 275 -7.49 5.52 -17.87
CA GLY A 275 -7.46 4.81 -16.60
C GLY A 275 -7.92 5.70 -15.46
N ILE A 276 -7.90 5.16 -14.22
CA ILE A 276 -8.19 5.89 -12.98
C ILE A 276 -7.10 5.60 -11.96
N SER A 277 -6.62 6.64 -11.27
CA SER A 277 -5.82 6.53 -10.05
C SER A 277 -6.72 6.62 -8.81
N ALA A 278 -6.66 5.67 -7.90
CA ALA A 278 -7.40 5.70 -6.64
C ALA A 278 -6.67 4.89 -5.54
N ILE A 279 -6.63 5.43 -4.34
CA ILE A 279 -7.29 6.62 -3.80
C ILE A 279 -6.28 7.70 -3.38
N ASN A 280 -6.68 8.96 -3.33
CA ASN A 280 -5.93 9.97 -2.60
C ASN A 280 -6.15 9.81 -1.08
N THR A 281 -5.70 10.76 -0.27
CA THR A 281 -5.77 10.71 1.19
C THR A 281 -7.19 10.94 1.72
N ILE A 282 -7.50 10.33 2.86
CA ILE A 282 -8.76 10.47 3.56
C ILE A 282 -8.73 11.72 4.43
N LYS A 283 -9.78 12.56 4.42
CA LYS A 283 -9.91 13.71 5.33
C LYS A 283 -9.89 13.24 6.77
N SER A 284 -9.01 13.82 7.58
CA SER A 284 -8.84 13.49 9.00
C SER A 284 -8.35 14.70 9.80
N ILE A 285 -8.38 14.56 11.11
CA ILE A 285 -7.75 15.50 12.04
C ILE A 285 -7.00 14.70 13.11
N THR A 286 -5.82 15.16 13.50
CA THR A 286 -5.09 14.65 14.67
C THR A 286 -5.09 15.72 15.76
N MET A 287 -5.21 15.30 17.02
CA MET A 287 -5.13 16.15 18.18
C MET A 287 -3.83 15.86 18.93
N SER A 288 -2.80 16.64 18.64
CA SER A 288 -1.57 16.61 19.46
C SER A 288 -1.76 17.46 20.70
N HIS A 289 -1.29 16.97 21.83
CA HIS A 289 -1.26 17.71 23.10
C HIS A 289 0.08 18.42 23.32
N ASP A 290 1.06 18.25 22.42
CA ASP A 290 2.34 18.95 22.49
C ASP A 290 2.13 20.42 22.08
N ALA A 291 2.13 21.30 23.08
CA ALA A 291 1.87 22.73 22.92
C ALA A 291 2.88 23.44 22.00
N GLU A 292 4.06 22.85 21.81
CA GLU A 292 5.15 23.40 21.01
C GLU A 292 4.90 23.31 19.49
N VAL A 293 3.98 22.44 19.01
CA VAL A 293 3.90 22.07 17.60
C VAL A 293 2.91 22.91 16.80
N SER A 294 1.82 23.38 17.36
CA SER A 294 0.87 24.33 16.75
C SER A 294 -0.36 24.53 17.62
N GLU A 295 -0.77 25.75 17.87
CA GLU A 295 -2.04 26.07 18.56
C GLU A 295 -3.27 25.81 17.69
N LYS A 296 -3.13 25.90 16.35
CA LYS A 296 -4.24 25.73 15.42
C LYS A 296 -4.25 24.33 14.81
N LYS A 297 -5.43 23.75 14.73
CA LYS A 297 -5.66 22.43 14.12
C LYS A 297 -6.51 22.59 12.86
N THR A 298 -6.28 21.71 11.89
CA THR A 298 -7.06 21.68 10.65
C THR A 298 -7.29 20.27 10.18
N VAL A 299 -8.32 20.09 9.35
CA VAL A 299 -8.54 18.85 8.60
C VAL A 299 -7.48 18.71 7.53
N SER A 300 -6.96 17.52 7.34
CA SER A 300 -5.86 17.22 6.41
C SER A 300 -5.94 15.80 5.90
N GLY A 301 -5.05 15.43 4.99
CA GLY A 301 -5.00 14.09 4.40
C GLY A 301 -4.46 13.05 5.38
N TYR A 302 -5.05 11.85 5.39
CA TYR A 302 -4.62 10.70 6.15
C TYR A 302 -4.29 9.52 5.22
N SER A 303 -3.14 8.91 5.42
CA SER A 303 -2.59 7.82 4.60
C SER A 303 -1.88 6.77 5.48
N GLY A 304 -1.07 5.90 4.87
CA GLY A 304 -0.35 4.83 5.55
C GLY A 304 -1.16 3.53 5.63
N LYS A 305 -0.61 2.54 6.33
CA LYS A 305 -1.16 1.17 6.41
C LYS A 305 -2.63 1.11 6.81
N ALA A 306 -3.04 2.01 7.70
CA ALA A 306 -4.40 2.04 8.26
C ALA A 306 -5.49 2.29 7.20
N VAL A 307 -5.17 2.93 6.06
CA VAL A 307 -6.17 3.23 5.03
C VAL A 307 -6.38 2.09 4.02
N LYS A 308 -5.52 1.06 4.00
CA LYS A 308 -5.57 -0.03 3.01
C LYS A 308 -6.97 -0.67 2.86
N PRO A 309 -7.68 -1.06 3.94
CA PRO A 309 -8.99 -1.69 3.79
C PRO A 309 -10.03 -0.78 3.11
N ILE A 310 -9.93 0.53 3.33
CA ILE A 310 -10.80 1.53 2.71
C ILE A 310 -10.45 1.66 1.23
N ALA A 311 -9.15 1.72 0.91
CA ALA A 311 -8.68 1.76 -0.47
C ALA A 311 -9.15 0.53 -1.25
N LEU A 312 -8.96 -0.68 -0.71
CA LEU A 312 -9.42 -1.94 -1.34
C LEU A 312 -10.92 -1.94 -1.61
N ARG A 313 -11.74 -1.43 -0.67
CA ARG A 313 -13.19 -1.29 -0.90
C ARG A 313 -13.48 -0.36 -2.08
N MET A 314 -12.83 0.81 -2.13
CA MET A 314 -13.03 1.77 -3.22
C MET A 314 -12.59 1.20 -4.58
N ILE A 315 -11.47 0.47 -4.62
CA ILE A 315 -11.02 -0.25 -5.82
C ILE A 315 -12.08 -1.29 -6.25
N TYR A 316 -12.57 -2.10 -5.31
CA TYR A 316 -13.60 -3.09 -5.63
C TYR A 316 -14.88 -2.48 -6.20
N GLU A 317 -15.34 -1.32 -5.70
CA GLU A 317 -16.52 -0.62 -6.24
C GLU A 317 -16.34 -0.22 -7.72
N MET A 318 -15.11 0.06 -8.15
CA MET A 318 -14.78 0.34 -9.55
C MET A 318 -14.64 -0.96 -10.36
N THR A 319 -13.80 -1.88 -9.91
CA THR A 319 -13.45 -3.10 -10.64
C THR A 319 -14.57 -4.13 -10.68
N GLY A 320 -15.41 -4.17 -9.65
CA GLY A 320 -16.61 -5.00 -9.60
C GLY A 320 -17.79 -4.46 -10.42
N ASN A 321 -17.68 -3.25 -10.99
CA ASN A 321 -18.74 -2.68 -11.81
C ASN A 321 -18.73 -3.29 -13.21
N PRO A 322 -19.82 -3.97 -13.64
CA PRO A 322 -19.89 -4.65 -14.94
C PRO A 322 -19.71 -3.72 -16.16
N LEU A 323 -20.02 -2.43 -16.00
CA LEU A 323 -19.83 -1.45 -17.09
C LEU A 323 -18.35 -1.09 -17.31
N LEU A 324 -17.53 -1.18 -16.27
CA LEU A 324 -16.10 -0.90 -16.32
C LEU A 324 -15.26 -2.14 -16.66
N HIS A 325 -15.75 -3.34 -16.35
CA HIS A 325 -15.02 -4.61 -16.45
C HIS A 325 -15.74 -5.71 -17.23
N LYS A 326 -16.77 -5.41 -18.01
CA LYS A 326 -17.49 -6.45 -18.76
C LYS A 326 -16.57 -7.05 -19.82
N ALA A 327 -16.34 -8.35 -19.75
CA ALA A 327 -15.66 -9.12 -20.78
C ALA A 327 -16.35 -8.89 -22.15
N GLY A 328 -15.61 -8.41 -23.15
CA GLY A 328 -16.12 -8.12 -24.49
C GLY A 328 -16.41 -6.65 -24.79
N ILE A 329 -16.18 -5.72 -23.85
CA ILE A 329 -16.14 -4.28 -24.16
C ILE A 329 -14.73 -3.96 -24.66
N GLU A 330 -14.62 -3.39 -25.86
CA GLU A 330 -13.36 -3.05 -26.52
C GLU A 330 -12.50 -2.01 -25.76
N LYS A 331 -13.05 -1.31 -24.77
CA LYS A 331 -12.34 -0.35 -23.89
C LYS A 331 -12.41 -0.80 -22.45
N HIS A 332 -11.32 -1.37 -21.96
CA HIS A 332 -11.08 -1.51 -20.53
C HIS A 332 -10.47 -0.21 -20.01
N MET A 333 -11.00 0.32 -18.92
CA MET A 333 -10.38 1.42 -18.19
C MET A 333 -9.48 0.81 -17.11
N ASP A 334 -8.17 1.05 -17.23
CA ASP A 334 -7.19 0.52 -16.28
C ASP A 334 -7.26 1.27 -14.94
N ILE A 335 -6.93 0.56 -13.85
CA ILE A 335 -6.93 1.14 -12.51
C ILE A 335 -5.54 1.06 -11.90
N SER A 336 -5.08 2.20 -11.41
CA SER A 336 -3.87 2.35 -10.60
C SER A 336 -4.25 2.42 -9.12
N GLY A 337 -3.85 1.43 -8.32
CA GLY A 337 -4.25 1.29 -6.93
C GLY A 337 -3.32 2.02 -5.97
N ILE A 338 -3.89 2.81 -5.04
CA ILE A 338 -3.13 3.60 -4.07
C ILE A 338 -3.75 3.46 -2.68
N GLY A 339 -2.93 3.33 -1.64
CA GLY A 339 -3.36 3.46 -0.25
C GLY A 339 -2.92 2.32 0.67
N GLY A 340 -1.92 2.59 1.50
CA GLY A 340 -1.47 1.67 2.55
C GLY A 340 -0.68 0.46 2.08
N ILE A 341 -0.07 0.54 0.90
CA ILE A 341 0.82 -0.49 0.34
C ILE A 341 2.19 -0.34 0.99
N GLU A 342 2.65 -1.37 1.71
CA GLU A 342 3.96 -1.42 2.33
C GLU A 342 4.76 -2.65 1.86
N THR A 343 4.09 -3.78 1.64
CA THR A 343 4.71 -5.03 1.23
C THR A 343 4.19 -5.49 -0.12
N TRP A 344 4.88 -6.46 -0.73
CA TRP A 344 4.41 -7.09 -1.96
C TRP A 344 3.04 -7.76 -1.81
N ARG A 345 2.69 -8.23 -0.59
CA ARG A 345 1.35 -8.81 -0.33
C ARG A 345 0.26 -7.75 -0.40
N ASP A 346 0.55 -6.55 0.12
CA ASP A 346 -0.41 -5.45 -0.02
C ASP A 346 -0.65 -5.10 -1.48
N ALA A 347 0.42 -5.01 -2.27
CA ALA A 347 0.34 -4.76 -3.70
C ALA A 347 -0.44 -5.87 -4.43
N LEU A 348 -0.20 -7.14 -4.08
CA LEU A 348 -0.91 -8.28 -4.64
C LEU A 348 -2.43 -8.18 -4.40
N GLU A 349 -2.87 -7.74 -3.21
CA GLU A 349 -4.30 -7.55 -2.92
C GLU A 349 -4.96 -6.55 -3.89
N PHE A 350 -4.28 -5.44 -4.22
CA PHE A 350 -4.76 -4.48 -5.23
C PHE A 350 -4.80 -5.09 -6.63
N ILE A 351 -3.76 -5.81 -7.01
CA ILE A 351 -3.69 -6.47 -8.33
C ILE A 351 -4.80 -7.51 -8.45
N GLN A 352 -5.01 -8.33 -7.43
CA GLN A 352 -6.06 -9.35 -7.40
C GLN A 352 -7.49 -8.74 -7.41
N LEU A 353 -7.63 -7.49 -6.99
CA LEU A 353 -8.85 -6.71 -7.15
C LEU A 353 -8.95 -5.98 -8.52
N GLY A 354 -8.02 -6.18 -9.45
CA GLY A 354 -8.11 -5.67 -10.81
C GLY A 354 -7.23 -4.47 -11.13
N CYS A 355 -6.39 -3.99 -10.19
CA CYS A 355 -5.42 -2.95 -10.51
C CYS A 355 -4.34 -3.49 -11.45
N ARG A 356 -4.00 -2.69 -12.48
CA ARG A 356 -2.90 -2.98 -13.41
C ARG A 356 -1.56 -2.59 -12.80
N ASN A 357 -1.50 -1.46 -12.12
CA ASN A 357 -0.33 -1.04 -11.36
C ASN A 357 -0.73 -0.53 -9.97
N VAL A 358 0.27 -0.28 -9.14
CA VAL A 358 0.08 0.25 -7.80
C VAL A 358 1.04 1.40 -7.54
N GLN A 359 0.57 2.38 -6.78
CA GLN A 359 1.38 3.53 -6.39
C GLN A 359 1.69 3.49 -4.88
N VAL A 360 2.94 3.73 -4.54
CA VAL A 360 3.43 3.71 -3.16
C VAL A 360 3.93 5.09 -2.76
N CYS A 361 3.56 5.55 -1.58
CA CYS A 361 4.03 6.82 -1.01
C CYS A 361 4.57 6.63 0.41
N THR A 362 3.70 6.47 1.40
CA THR A 362 4.04 6.51 2.84
C THR A 362 5.10 5.48 3.24
N ALA A 363 5.10 4.29 2.64
CA ALA A 363 6.15 3.29 2.88
C ALA A 363 7.52 3.75 2.37
N VAL A 364 7.58 4.48 1.25
CA VAL A 364 8.83 5.08 0.76
C VAL A 364 9.31 6.19 1.68
N MET A 365 8.42 7.05 2.21
CA MET A 365 8.78 8.07 3.19
C MET A 365 9.39 7.45 4.45
N GLN A 366 8.90 6.27 4.84
CA GLN A 366 9.32 5.57 6.05
C GLN A 366 10.62 4.77 5.85
N TYR A 367 10.79 4.12 4.70
CA TYR A 367 11.85 3.11 4.50
C TYR A 367 12.79 3.41 3.32
N GLY A 368 12.48 4.41 2.49
CA GLY A 368 13.25 4.80 1.31
C GLY A 368 12.92 4.01 0.04
N TYR A 369 13.43 4.48 -1.11
CA TYR A 369 13.19 3.86 -2.43
C TYR A 369 13.65 2.41 -2.52
N ARG A 370 14.63 2.01 -1.71
CA ARG A 370 15.23 0.67 -1.66
C ARG A 370 14.25 -0.47 -1.37
N ILE A 371 13.03 -0.17 -0.90
CA ILE A 371 12.00 -1.21 -0.67
C ILE A 371 11.53 -1.87 -1.95
N ILE A 372 11.76 -1.25 -3.10
CA ILE A 372 11.37 -1.79 -4.41
C ILE A 372 11.93 -3.18 -4.67
N ASP A 373 13.16 -3.46 -4.22
CA ASP A 373 13.76 -4.79 -4.32
C ASP A 373 12.88 -5.87 -3.68
N ASP A 374 12.40 -5.57 -2.46
CA ASP A 374 11.59 -6.52 -1.68
C ASP A 374 10.18 -6.66 -2.25
N LEU A 375 9.62 -5.59 -2.82
CA LEU A 375 8.33 -5.63 -3.50
C LEU A 375 8.40 -6.49 -4.77
N ILE A 376 9.41 -6.27 -5.61
CA ILE A 376 9.63 -7.02 -6.86
C ILE A 376 9.91 -8.49 -6.55
N LEU A 377 10.93 -8.76 -5.70
CA LEU A 377 11.36 -10.13 -5.44
C LEU A 377 10.30 -10.95 -4.73
N GLY A 378 9.61 -10.35 -3.74
CA GLY A 378 8.54 -11.02 -3.03
C GLY A 378 7.39 -11.44 -3.95
N LEU A 379 6.98 -10.55 -4.87
CA LEU A 379 5.93 -10.86 -5.84
C LEU A 379 6.37 -11.91 -6.87
N LYS A 380 7.60 -11.82 -7.37
CA LYS A 380 8.18 -12.83 -8.28
C LYS A 380 8.23 -14.21 -7.63
N HIS A 381 8.69 -14.32 -6.40
CA HIS A 381 8.72 -15.60 -5.68
C HIS A 381 7.32 -16.16 -5.45
N TYR A 382 6.36 -15.32 -5.04
CA TYR A 382 4.97 -15.73 -4.91
C TYR A 382 4.39 -16.34 -6.19
N MET A 383 4.65 -15.70 -7.34
CA MET A 383 4.23 -16.20 -8.64
C MET A 383 4.93 -17.51 -9.00
N ALA A 384 6.24 -17.58 -8.81
CA ALA A 384 7.04 -18.76 -9.12
C ALA A 384 6.59 -19.99 -8.31
N GLU A 385 6.34 -19.86 -7.01
CA GLU A 385 5.82 -20.96 -6.16
C GLU A 385 4.46 -21.50 -6.64
N ARG A 386 3.67 -20.69 -7.32
CA ARG A 386 2.35 -21.07 -7.86
C ARG A 386 2.35 -21.42 -9.33
N GLY A 387 3.53 -21.42 -9.98
CA GLY A 387 3.66 -21.68 -11.42
C GLY A 387 3.00 -20.59 -12.28
N ILE A 388 2.87 -19.36 -11.75
CA ILE A 388 2.30 -18.24 -12.49
C ILE A 388 3.41 -17.55 -13.26
N VAL A 389 3.33 -17.59 -14.57
CA VAL A 389 4.38 -17.06 -15.48
C VAL A 389 4.15 -15.63 -15.93
N GLU A 390 2.92 -15.13 -15.83
CA GLU A 390 2.51 -13.81 -16.29
C GLU A 390 1.68 -13.09 -15.20
N LEU A 391 2.11 -11.88 -14.85
CA LEU A 391 1.43 -11.07 -13.82
C LEU A 391 -0.04 -10.78 -14.15
N LYS A 392 -0.38 -10.62 -15.42
CA LYS A 392 -1.77 -10.35 -15.86
C LYS A 392 -2.77 -11.41 -15.41
N LYS A 393 -2.34 -12.65 -15.10
CA LYS A 393 -3.22 -13.71 -14.61
C LYS A 393 -3.72 -13.47 -13.19
N LEU A 394 -3.02 -12.63 -12.43
CA LEU A 394 -3.41 -12.23 -11.08
C LEU A 394 -4.39 -11.05 -11.07
N VAL A 395 -4.47 -10.30 -12.18
CA VAL A 395 -5.32 -9.10 -12.26
C VAL A 395 -6.79 -9.50 -12.20
N GLY A 396 -7.47 -9.10 -11.11
CA GLY A 396 -8.89 -9.39 -10.90
C GLY A 396 -9.20 -10.83 -10.48
N GLU A 397 -8.20 -11.65 -10.15
CA GLU A 397 -8.40 -13.06 -9.80
C GLU A 397 -9.36 -13.25 -8.61
N GLU A 398 -9.33 -12.36 -7.62
CA GLU A 398 -10.14 -12.44 -6.41
C GLU A 398 -11.54 -11.82 -6.53
N LEU A 399 -11.86 -11.11 -7.61
CA LEU A 399 -13.18 -10.48 -7.78
C LEU A 399 -14.34 -11.48 -7.66
N LYS A 400 -14.16 -12.68 -8.19
CA LYS A 400 -15.14 -13.79 -8.12
C LYS A 400 -15.41 -14.29 -6.69
N ASN A 401 -14.49 -14.03 -5.76
CA ASN A 401 -14.58 -14.48 -4.37
C ASN A 401 -15.22 -13.41 -3.45
N ILE A 402 -15.50 -12.23 -3.97
CA ILE A 402 -16.16 -11.17 -3.23
C ILE A 402 -17.65 -11.27 -3.50
N VAL A 403 -18.41 -11.59 -2.45
CA VAL A 403 -19.85 -11.86 -2.51
C VAL A 403 -20.62 -10.88 -1.63
N LEU A 404 -21.93 -10.81 -1.84
CA LEU A 404 -22.80 -10.03 -0.96
C LEU A 404 -22.84 -10.64 0.46
N PRO A 405 -23.10 -9.83 1.50
CA PRO A 405 -23.25 -10.35 2.86
C PRO A 405 -24.31 -11.44 3.02
N SER A 406 -25.35 -11.44 2.16
CA SER A 406 -26.37 -12.50 2.10
C SER A 406 -25.80 -13.87 1.72
N ASP A 407 -24.77 -13.89 0.87
CA ASP A 407 -24.24 -15.11 0.26
C ASP A 407 -23.13 -15.74 1.09
N LEU A 408 -22.75 -15.09 2.21
CA LEU A 408 -21.78 -15.65 3.15
C LEU A 408 -22.34 -16.86 3.88
N ASP A 409 -21.53 -17.93 3.99
CA ASP A 409 -21.86 -19.15 4.74
C ASP A 409 -22.10 -18.84 6.22
N ARG A 410 -23.32 -19.07 6.69
CA ARG A 410 -23.75 -18.91 8.08
C ARG A 410 -24.02 -20.21 8.80
N ASP A 411 -23.99 -21.34 8.11
CA ASP A 411 -24.34 -22.67 8.63
C ASP A 411 -23.13 -23.40 9.19
N THR A 412 -21.94 -22.96 8.80
CA THR A 412 -20.70 -23.52 9.32
C THR A 412 -19.90 -22.51 10.14
N MET A 413 -18.94 -23.00 10.88
CA MET A 413 -18.02 -22.19 11.67
C MET A 413 -16.61 -22.81 11.70
N VAL A 414 -15.64 -21.96 12.01
CA VAL A 414 -14.24 -22.35 12.19
C VAL A 414 -13.87 -22.09 13.65
N PHE A 415 -13.41 -23.10 14.37
CA PHE A 415 -12.90 -22.92 15.72
C PHE A 415 -11.44 -22.45 15.71
N PRO A 416 -11.00 -21.66 16.70
CA PRO A 416 -9.59 -21.39 16.91
C PRO A 416 -8.87 -22.68 17.34
N LYS A 417 -7.63 -22.89 16.85
CA LYS A 417 -6.75 -24.00 17.23
C LYS A 417 -5.51 -23.44 17.91
N ILE A 418 -5.26 -23.82 19.16
CA ILE A 418 -4.13 -23.34 19.94
C ILE A 418 -2.94 -24.28 19.73
N ASP A 419 -1.84 -23.71 19.24
CA ASP A 419 -0.52 -24.33 19.24
C ASP A 419 0.14 -24.11 20.61
N ARG A 420 0.26 -25.17 21.40
CA ARG A 420 0.75 -25.10 22.78
C ARG A 420 2.23 -24.81 22.84
N ASP A 421 3.00 -25.18 21.83
CA ASP A 421 4.44 -24.98 21.79
C ASP A 421 4.80 -23.52 21.51
N LYS A 422 4.01 -22.86 20.66
CA LYS A 422 4.13 -21.42 20.39
C LYS A 422 3.50 -20.55 21.48
N CYS A 423 2.64 -21.10 22.33
CA CYS A 423 1.94 -20.35 23.35
C CYS A 423 2.86 -20.02 24.53
N ILE A 424 3.06 -18.71 24.79
CA ILE A 424 3.88 -18.20 25.90
C ILE A 424 3.09 -18.02 27.22
N GLY A 425 1.81 -18.35 27.26
CA GLY A 425 1.00 -18.26 28.47
C GLY A 425 0.70 -16.82 28.93
N CYS A 426 0.67 -15.83 28.02
CA CYS A 426 0.45 -14.43 28.37
C CYS A 426 -0.98 -14.07 28.79
N GLY A 427 -1.98 -14.89 28.46
CA GLY A 427 -3.38 -14.69 28.84
C GLY A 427 -4.16 -13.65 28.02
N ARG A 428 -3.56 -12.94 27.04
CA ARG A 428 -4.27 -11.89 26.25
C ARG A 428 -5.52 -12.42 25.56
N CYS A 429 -5.47 -13.64 25.02
CA CYS A 429 -6.62 -14.27 24.37
C CYS A 429 -7.76 -14.56 25.37
N TYR A 430 -7.44 -14.91 26.62
CA TYR A 430 -8.41 -15.09 27.70
C TYR A 430 -9.11 -13.76 28.02
N ILE A 431 -8.34 -12.71 28.33
CA ILE A 431 -8.87 -11.38 28.64
C ILE A 431 -9.77 -10.87 27.51
N SER A 432 -9.28 -10.91 26.27
CA SER A 432 -10.08 -10.44 25.13
C SER A 432 -11.35 -11.23 24.93
N CYS A 433 -11.35 -12.53 25.22
CA CYS A 433 -12.57 -13.35 25.12
C CYS A 433 -13.51 -13.14 26.32
N ALA A 434 -12.97 -12.91 27.51
CA ALA A 434 -13.74 -12.66 28.72
C ALA A 434 -14.50 -11.34 28.65
N ASP A 435 -13.82 -10.27 28.21
CA ASP A 435 -14.31 -8.90 28.29
C ASP A 435 -14.87 -8.39 26.95
N GLY A 436 -14.29 -8.82 25.84
CA GLY A 436 -14.64 -8.35 24.48
C GLY A 436 -15.28 -9.39 23.57
N GLY A 437 -15.47 -10.61 24.04
CA GLY A 437 -15.96 -11.74 23.23
C GLY A 437 -17.10 -12.52 23.89
N HIS A 438 -16.97 -13.85 23.90
CA HIS A 438 -18.06 -14.78 24.25
C HIS A 438 -17.76 -15.60 25.50
N GLN A 439 -16.76 -15.25 26.31
CA GLN A 439 -16.35 -15.94 27.54
C GLN A 439 -16.10 -17.45 27.33
N ALA A 440 -15.59 -17.79 26.17
CA ALA A 440 -15.39 -19.14 25.68
C ALA A 440 -13.96 -19.67 25.88
N ILE A 441 -13.11 -18.94 26.61
CA ILE A 441 -11.75 -19.38 26.93
C ILE A 441 -11.60 -19.45 28.44
N THR A 442 -11.11 -20.58 28.94
CA THR A 442 -10.64 -20.74 30.30
C THR A 442 -9.11 -20.65 30.33
N PHE A 443 -8.55 -20.17 31.46
CA PHE A 443 -7.11 -20.01 31.66
C PHE A 443 -6.74 -20.62 33.00
N GLY A 444 -5.99 -21.70 32.97
CA GLY A 444 -5.66 -22.46 34.15
C GLY A 444 -4.32 -22.06 34.80
N GLU A 445 -3.95 -22.73 35.88
CA GLU A 445 -2.67 -22.56 36.60
C GLU A 445 -1.45 -22.88 35.74
N ASP A 446 -1.61 -23.79 34.75
CA ASP A 446 -0.60 -24.11 33.74
C ASP A 446 -0.37 -22.96 32.74
N ARG A 447 -1.05 -21.84 32.92
CA ARG A 447 -1.00 -20.64 32.06
C ARG A 447 -1.28 -20.96 30.57
N LYS A 448 -2.06 -21.98 30.30
CA LYS A 448 -2.46 -22.34 28.91
C LYS A 448 -3.96 -22.11 28.71
N PRO A 449 -4.37 -21.44 27.64
CA PRO A 449 -5.77 -21.24 27.33
C PRO A 449 -6.42 -22.55 26.84
N ARG A 450 -7.70 -22.73 27.17
CA ARG A 450 -8.56 -23.83 26.70
C ARG A 450 -9.86 -23.26 26.17
N ILE A 451 -10.30 -23.77 25.04
CA ILE A 451 -11.54 -23.31 24.38
C ILE A 451 -12.71 -24.16 24.87
N VAL A 452 -13.74 -23.48 25.35
CA VAL A 452 -15.03 -24.10 25.69
C VAL A 452 -15.89 -24.08 24.42
N GLY A 453 -15.95 -25.21 23.72
CA GLY A 453 -16.58 -25.31 22.39
C GLY A 453 -18.04 -24.90 22.37
N THR A 454 -18.80 -25.20 23.43
CA THR A 454 -20.24 -24.84 23.56
C THR A 454 -20.46 -23.31 23.65
N LYS A 455 -19.49 -22.55 24.11
CA LYS A 455 -19.56 -21.07 24.21
C LYS A 455 -18.90 -20.36 23.02
N CYS A 456 -17.99 -21.04 22.34
CA CYS A 456 -17.21 -20.42 21.25
C CYS A 456 -18.07 -20.26 19.99
N VAL A 457 -18.12 -19.04 19.46
CA VAL A 457 -18.85 -18.73 18.22
C VAL A 457 -17.93 -18.60 17.00
N GLY A 458 -16.63 -18.88 17.15
CA GLY A 458 -15.65 -18.79 16.05
C GLY A 458 -15.31 -17.38 15.59
N CYS A 459 -15.43 -16.37 16.45
CA CYS A 459 -15.15 -14.96 16.09
C CYS A 459 -13.66 -14.66 15.85
N HIS A 460 -12.75 -15.50 16.31
CA HIS A 460 -11.30 -15.38 16.16
C HIS A 460 -10.64 -14.13 16.78
N LEU A 461 -11.32 -13.37 17.64
CA LEU A 461 -10.70 -12.25 18.36
C LEU A 461 -9.44 -12.69 19.12
N CYS A 462 -9.46 -13.88 19.72
CA CYS A 462 -8.31 -14.48 20.40
C CYS A 462 -7.07 -14.65 19.49
N ARG A 463 -7.28 -14.92 18.19
CA ARG A 463 -6.20 -15.02 17.20
C ARG A 463 -5.58 -13.65 16.90
N LEU A 464 -6.42 -12.62 16.78
CA LEU A 464 -5.95 -11.26 16.43
C LEU A 464 -5.09 -10.64 17.54
N VAL A 465 -5.37 -10.98 18.81
CA VAL A 465 -4.62 -10.44 19.96
C VAL A 465 -3.45 -11.32 20.39
N CYS A 466 -3.23 -12.48 19.76
CA CYS A 466 -2.14 -13.38 20.12
C CYS A 466 -0.80 -12.84 19.60
N PRO A 467 0.15 -12.45 20.50
CA PRO A 467 1.39 -11.82 20.06
C PRO A 467 2.33 -12.81 19.35
N THR A 468 2.17 -14.10 19.60
CA THR A 468 3.07 -15.13 19.05
C THR A 468 2.48 -15.90 17.87
N GLY A 469 1.26 -15.54 17.44
CA GLY A 469 0.57 -16.29 16.40
C GLY A 469 0.26 -17.75 16.77
N ALA A 470 0.24 -18.07 18.08
CA ALA A 470 -0.03 -19.43 18.58
C ALA A 470 -1.48 -19.89 18.35
N ILE A 471 -2.37 -19.02 17.88
CA ILE A 471 -3.76 -19.37 17.64
C ILE A 471 -4.04 -19.36 16.13
N GLY A 472 -4.18 -20.54 15.57
CA GLY A 472 -4.56 -20.79 14.19
C GLY A 472 -6.06 -21.06 14.03
N GLN A 473 -6.41 -21.61 12.86
CA GLN A 473 -7.76 -22.04 12.52
C GLN A 473 -7.83 -23.56 12.46
N ALA A 474 -8.90 -24.14 13.03
CA ALA A 474 -9.24 -25.54 12.82
C ALA A 474 -9.98 -25.72 11.48
N LYS A 475 -10.35 -26.95 11.15
CA LYS A 475 -11.21 -27.23 10.00
C LYS A 475 -12.60 -26.61 10.20
N ARG A 476 -13.21 -26.17 9.12
CA ARG A 476 -14.59 -25.70 9.08
C ARG A 476 -15.53 -26.87 9.39
N MET A 477 -16.56 -26.63 10.20
CA MET A 477 -17.53 -27.64 10.62
C MET A 477 -18.94 -27.03 10.78
N PRO A 478 -20.01 -27.82 10.71
CA PRO A 478 -21.36 -27.33 10.96
C PRO A 478 -21.48 -26.61 12.31
N LYS A 479 -22.28 -25.56 12.38
CA LYS A 479 -22.60 -24.92 13.66
C LYS A 479 -23.41 -25.86 14.55
N PRO A 480 -23.15 -25.92 15.87
CA PRO A 480 -24.03 -26.60 16.81
C PRO A 480 -25.44 -26.03 16.72
N GLN A 481 -26.45 -26.87 16.76
CA GLN A 481 -27.83 -26.41 16.82
C GLN A 481 -28.08 -25.62 18.11
N LYS A 482 -29.05 -24.68 18.09
CA LYS A 482 -29.33 -23.84 19.28
C LYS A 482 -29.75 -24.65 20.51
N SER A 483 -30.28 -25.86 20.31
CA SER A 483 -30.61 -26.82 21.36
C SER A 483 -29.38 -27.39 22.08
N ASP A 484 -28.18 -27.29 21.48
CA ASP A 484 -26.95 -27.89 22.00
C ASP A 484 -26.04 -26.88 22.68
N ARG A 485 -26.53 -25.64 22.88
CA ARG A 485 -25.80 -24.52 23.50
C ARG A 485 -26.23 -24.24 24.92
#